data_32e0fae8a339961f806ee4ad6bdf8382
#
_entry.id   32e0fae8a339961f806ee4ad6bdf8382
#
_cell.length_a   1.000
_cell.length_b   1.000
_cell.length_c   1.000
_cell.angle_alpha   90.00
_cell.angle_beta   90.00
_cell.angle_gamma   90.00
#
_symmetry.space_group_name_H-M   'P 1'
#
loop_
_entity.id
_entity.type
_entity.pdbx_description
1 polymer ?
#
loop_
_entity_poly.entity_id
_entity_poly.type
_entity_poly.pdbx_seq_one_letter_code
_entity_poly.pdbx_strand_id
1 'polypeptide(L)'
;SLRRICKNAEVTTGALYFFFQDKEDLFQSVIAPVTEPILQMMESHYEKERECNWKELGDAGGEEEDIRASFAILDICYGNKKVTDIILSSRNLPVVTAFFDRMIEIMDMQTVHLLKLADENSISVQNKYAIHWFSHLQIDAMLNVISHGLGEEEAKEQLKIAIRFLRGGFQTFAESGQ
;
A
#
# COMPACT_ATOMS: atom_id res chain seq x y z
N SER A 1 -0.99 1.03 28.79
CA SER A 1 -0.67 -0.30 29.38
C SER A 1 -1.84 -1.26 29.17
N LEU A 2 -1.57 -2.55 29.01
CA LEU A 2 -2.60 -3.59 28.86
C LEU A 2 -3.64 -3.56 30.00
N ARG A 3 -3.21 -3.29 31.25
CA ARG A 3 -4.13 -3.16 32.40
C ARG A 3 -5.18 -2.07 32.18
N ARG A 4 -4.82 -0.94 31.57
CA ARG A 4 -5.75 0.15 31.25
C ARG A 4 -6.72 -0.26 30.14
N ILE A 5 -6.24 -1.01 29.13
CA ILE A 5 -7.08 -1.57 28.08
C ILE A 5 -8.11 -2.52 28.67
N CYS A 6 -7.67 -3.49 29.48
CA CYS A 6 -8.56 -4.44 30.16
C CYS A 6 -9.62 -3.72 31.01
N LYS A 7 -9.21 -2.70 31.79
CA LYS A 7 -10.13 -1.91 32.60
C LYS A 7 -11.21 -1.21 31.76
N ASN A 8 -10.80 -0.60 30.64
CA ASN A 8 -11.72 0.13 29.76
C ASN A 8 -12.66 -0.80 28.98
N ALA A 9 -12.20 -2.02 28.69
CA ALA A 9 -12.99 -3.04 28.00
C ALA A 9 -13.78 -3.94 28.97
N GLU A 10 -13.70 -3.68 30.28
CA GLU A 10 -14.36 -4.46 31.34
C GLU A 10 -14.03 -5.97 31.31
N VAL A 11 -12.79 -6.29 30.91
CA VAL A 11 -12.27 -7.66 30.87
C VAL A 11 -11.11 -7.85 31.85
N THR A 12 -10.86 -9.11 32.26
CA THR A 12 -9.70 -9.42 33.09
C THR A 12 -8.42 -9.51 32.26
N THR A 13 -7.27 -9.27 32.89
CA THR A 13 -5.97 -9.47 32.23
C THR A 13 -5.76 -10.93 31.82
N GLY A 14 -6.27 -11.89 32.62
CA GLY A 14 -6.22 -13.31 32.27
C GLY A 14 -7.02 -13.64 31.01
N ALA A 15 -8.20 -13.04 30.83
CA ALA A 15 -8.99 -13.20 29.63
C ALA A 15 -8.27 -12.63 28.40
N LEU A 16 -7.57 -11.48 28.55
CA LEU A 16 -6.79 -10.90 27.47
C LEU A 16 -5.64 -11.82 27.05
N TYR A 17 -4.84 -12.33 28.00
CA TYR A 17 -3.72 -13.23 27.73
C TYR A 17 -4.14 -14.63 27.24
N PHE A 18 -5.42 -14.97 27.32
CA PHE A 18 -5.96 -16.17 26.67
C PHE A 18 -6.02 -16.02 25.12
N PHE A 19 -6.28 -14.79 24.63
CA PHE A 19 -6.42 -14.52 23.21
C PHE A 19 -5.17 -13.92 22.56
N PHE A 20 -4.37 -13.17 23.33
CA PHE A 20 -3.22 -12.40 22.81
C PHE A 20 -1.98 -12.69 23.66
N GLN A 21 -0.86 -12.97 22.99
CA GLN A 21 0.42 -13.25 23.65
C GLN A 21 0.95 -12.03 24.41
N ASP A 22 0.84 -10.86 23.77
CA ASP A 22 1.33 -9.60 24.30
C ASP A 22 0.57 -8.38 23.74
N LYS A 23 1.11 -7.19 23.96
CA LYS A 23 0.52 -5.93 23.47
C LYS A 23 0.64 -5.77 21.96
N GLU A 24 1.69 -6.30 21.38
CA GLU A 24 1.96 -6.21 19.94
C GLU A 24 1.01 -7.10 19.15
N ASP A 25 0.80 -8.33 19.61
CA ASP A 25 -0.18 -9.27 19.05
C ASP A 25 -1.61 -8.70 19.11
N LEU A 26 -2.00 -8.13 20.27
CA LEU A 26 -3.27 -7.39 20.36
C LEU A 26 -3.34 -6.22 19.35
N PHE A 27 -2.27 -5.44 19.23
CA PHE A 27 -2.26 -4.30 18.31
C PHE A 27 -2.34 -4.75 16.86
N GLN A 28 -1.62 -5.81 16.50
CA GLN A 28 -1.69 -6.42 15.17
C GLN A 28 -3.11 -6.86 14.83
N SER A 29 -3.81 -7.51 15.77
CA SER A 29 -5.23 -7.90 15.59
C SER A 29 -6.15 -6.70 15.39
N VAL A 30 -5.86 -5.55 16.02
CA VAL A 30 -6.64 -4.31 15.85
C VAL A 30 -6.47 -3.72 14.45
N ILE A 31 -5.27 -3.78 13.89
CA ILE A 31 -5.00 -3.19 12.57
C ILE A 31 -5.23 -4.18 11.40
N ALA A 32 -5.31 -5.47 11.67
CA ALA A 32 -5.51 -6.54 10.68
C ALA A 32 -6.68 -6.29 9.70
N PRO A 33 -7.85 -5.77 10.13
CA PRO A 33 -8.96 -5.48 9.22
C PRO A 33 -8.64 -4.48 8.09
N VAL A 34 -7.54 -3.73 8.22
CA VAL A 34 -7.05 -2.80 7.18
C VAL A 34 -5.80 -3.36 6.51
N THR A 35 -4.83 -3.82 7.28
CA THR A 35 -3.52 -4.20 6.76
C THR A 35 -3.54 -5.48 5.94
N GLU A 36 -4.27 -6.51 6.38
CA GLU A 36 -4.34 -7.79 5.66
C GLU A 36 -5.02 -7.68 4.29
N PRO A 37 -6.24 -7.07 4.17
CA PRO A 37 -6.88 -6.95 2.87
C PRO A 37 -6.11 -6.05 1.90
N ILE A 38 -5.41 -5.02 2.39
CA ILE A 38 -4.56 -4.17 1.54
C ILE A 38 -3.41 -4.98 0.95
N LEU A 39 -2.64 -5.69 1.78
CA LEU A 39 -1.54 -6.52 1.29
C LEU A 39 -2.02 -7.61 0.33
N GLN A 40 -3.10 -8.29 0.66
CA GLN A 40 -3.69 -9.31 -0.19
C GLN A 40 -4.14 -8.76 -1.55
N MET A 41 -4.69 -7.55 -1.57
CA MET A 41 -5.10 -6.87 -2.79
C MET A 41 -3.89 -6.46 -3.64
N MET A 42 -2.85 -5.92 -3.03
CA MET A 42 -1.61 -5.56 -3.74
C MET A 42 -0.93 -6.81 -4.34
N GLU A 43 -0.84 -7.89 -3.59
CA GLU A 43 -0.30 -9.17 -4.07
C GLU A 43 -1.14 -9.73 -5.22
N SER A 44 -2.47 -9.71 -5.10
CA SER A 44 -3.37 -10.16 -6.16
C SER A 44 -3.30 -9.30 -7.43
N HIS A 45 -3.11 -7.98 -7.28
CA HIS A 45 -2.92 -7.08 -8.42
C HIS A 45 -1.60 -7.39 -9.13
N TYR A 46 -0.50 -7.52 -8.39
CA TYR A 46 0.80 -7.89 -8.94
C TYR A 46 0.78 -9.24 -9.66
N GLU A 47 0.12 -10.26 -9.11
CA GLU A 47 -0.01 -11.57 -9.77
C GLU A 47 -0.74 -11.48 -11.12
N LYS A 48 -1.77 -10.65 -11.23
CA LYS A 48 -2.46 -10.41 -12.50
C LYS A 48 -1.56 -9.71 -13.52
N GLU A 49 -0.81 -8.68 -13.11
CA GLU A 49 0.09 -7.95 -13.99
C GLU A 49 1.23 -8.82 -14.51
N ARG A 50 1.68 -9.83 -13.74
CA ARG A 50 2.70 -10.77 -14.19
C ARG A 50 2.27 -11.61 -15.41
N GLU A 51 0.98 -11.74 -15.66
CA GLU A 51 0.42 -12.45 -16.80
C GLU A 51 0.24 -11.54 -18.03
N CYS A 52 0.37 -10.22 -17.87
CA CYS A 52 0.20 -9.24 -18.94
C CYS A 52 1.52 -8.96 -19.70
N ASN A 53 1.41 -8.48 -20.94
CA ASN A 53 2.56 -7.95 -21.67
C ASN A 53 2.67 -6.42 -21.49
N TRP A 54 3.85 -5.85 -21.82
CA TRP A 54 4.12 -4.42 -21.67
C TRP A 54 3.10 -3.51 -22.36
N LYS A 55 2.60 -3.91 -23.54
CA LYS A 55 1.65 -3.11 -24.31
C LYS A 55 0.29 -3.04 -23.61
N GLU A 56 -0.18 -4.15 -23.05
CA GLU A 56 -1.44 -4.22 -22.29
C GLU A 56 -1.38 -3.37 -21.02
N LEU A 57 -0.22 -3.36 -20.34
CA LEU A 57 -0.02 -2.57 -19.13
C LEU A 57 0.13 -1.06 -19.41
N GLY A 58 0.66 -0.71 -20.57
CA GLY A 58 0.89 0.68 -20.97
C GLY A 58 -0.33 1.41 -21.52
N ASP A 59 -1.40 0.69 -21.86
CA ASP A 59 -2.60 1.25 -22.47
C ASP A 59 -3.64 1.77 -21.45
N ALA A 60 -4.79 2.22 -21.98
CA ALA A 60 -5.89 2.72 -21.14
C ALA A 60 -6.48 1.63 -20.21
N GLY A 61 -6.42 0.36 -20.60
CA GLY A 61 -6.89 -0.77 -19.77
C GLY A 61 -6.02 -0.96 -18.52
N GLY A 62 -4.70 -0.83 -18.66
CA GLY A 62 -3.77 -0.84 -17.52
C GLY A 62 -4.01 0.33 -16.56
N GLU A 63 -4.27 1.56 -17.08
CA GLU A 63 -4.62 2.69 -16.22
C GLU A 63 -5.91 2.44 -15.43
N GLU A 64 -6.94 1.91 -16.06
CA GLU A 64 -8.21 1.63 -15.39
C GLU A 64 -8.06 0.57 -14.27
N GLU A 65 -7.22 -0.44 -14.47
CA GLU A 65 -6.96 -1.47 -13.48
C GLU A 65 -6.19 -0.92 -12.27
N ASP A 66 -5.16 -0.08 -12.49
CA ASP A 66 -4.43 0.61 -11.42
C ASP A 66 -5.35 1.52 -10.59
N ILE A 67 -6.22 2.27 -11.27
CA ILE A 67 -7.21 3.13 -10.61
C ILE A 67 -8.17 2.26 -9.77
N ARG A 68 -8.67 1.17 -10.31
CA ARG A 68 -9.60 0.26 -9.62
C ARG A 68 -8.95 -0.37 -8.38
N ALA A 69 -7.73 -0.87 -8.50
CA ALA A 69 -6.98 -1.43 -7.37
C ALA A 69 -6.74 -0.39 -6.28
N SER A 70 -6.35 0.83 -6.68
CA SER A 70 -6.11 1.94 -5.75
C SER A 70 -7.40 2.41 -5.05
N PHE A 71 -8.53 2.46 -5.76
CA PHE A 71 -9.82 2.81 -5.17
C PHE A 71 -10.29 1.76 -4.17
N ALA A 72 -10.08 0.50 -4.44
CA ALA A 72 -10.41 -0.57 -3.51
C ALA A 72 -9.60 -0.48 -2.20
N ILE A 73 -8.34 -0.02 -2.26
CA ILE A 73 -7.54 0.30 -1.06
C ILE A 73 -8.16 1.49 -0.30
N LEU A 74 -8.58 2.55 -1.00
CA LEU A 74 -9.28 3.67 -0.37
C LEU A 74 -10.57 3.21 0.31
N ASP A 75 -11.39 2.38 -0.34
CA ASP A 75 -12.64 1.85 0.23
C ASP A 75 -12.38 1.10 1.55
N ILE A 76 -11.30 0.31 1.63
CA ILE A 76 -10.88 -0.36 2.88
C ILE A 76 -10.54 0.68 3.95
N CYS A 77 -9.75 1.71 3.59
CA CYS A 77 -9.32 2.74 4.52
C CYS A 77 -10.48 3.57 5.05
N TYR A 78 -11.39 4.01 4.18
CA TYR A 78 -12.56 4.81 4.56
C TYR A 78 -13.61 3.98 5.30
N GLY A 79 -13.83 2.73 4.90
CA GLY A 79 -14.71 1.80 5.62
C GLY A 79 -14.22 1.46 7.03
N ASN A 80 -12.92 1.60 7.29
CA ASN A 80 -12.28 1.33 8.58
C ASN A 80 -11.57 2.57 9.16
N LYS A 81 -12.16 3.76 9.02
CA LYS A 81 -11.49 5.04 9.30
C LYS A 81 -10.77 5.09 10.65
N LYS A 82 -11.39 4.61 11.73
CA LYS A 82 -10.75 4.61 13.07
C LYS A 82 -9.48 3.78 13.12
N VAL A 83 -9.45 2.64 12.43
CA VAL A 83 -8.28 1.76 12.37
C VAL A 83 -7.21 2.40 11.48
N THR A 84 -7.61 2.98 10.36
CA THR A 84 -6.73 3.75 9.46
C THR A 84 -6.06 4.90 10.20
N ASP A 85 -6.81 5.69 10.97
CA ASP A 85 -6.26 6.78 11.78
C ASP A 85 -5.27 6.27 12.85
N ILE A 86 -5.52 5.10 13.44
CA ILE A 86 -4.57 4.43 14.35
C ILE A 86 -3.28 4.06 13.62
N ILE A 87 -3.35 3.46 12.45
CA ILE A 87 -2.18 3.10 11.63
C ILE A 87 -1.37 4.34 11.30
N LEU A 88 -2.02 5.40 10.77
CA LEU A 88 -1.37 6.64 10.38
C LEU A 88 -0.68 7.35 11.54
N SER A 89 -1.29 7.35 12.74
CA SER A 89 -0.73 7.95 13.95
C SER A 89 0.34 7.09 14.64
N SER A 90 0.50 5.83 14.24
CA SER A 90 1.39 4.85 14.86
C SER A 90 2.50 4.37 13.92
N ARG A 91 2.87 5.14 12.91
CA ARG A 91 3.83 4.78 11.84
C ARG A 91 5.23 4.37 12.34
N ASN A 92 5.59 4.81 13.55
CA ASN A 92 6.87 4.47 14.20
C ASN A 92 6.84 3.16 14.99
N LEU A 93 5.70 2.48 15.09
CA LEU A 93 5.63 1.18 15.75
C LEU A 93 6.15 0.07 14.80
N PRO A 94 6.93 -0.91 15.30
CA PRO A 94 7.54 -1.93 14.44
C PRO A 94 6.54 -2.66 13.54
N VAL A 95 5.38 -3.04 14.06
CA VAL A 95 4.35 -3.74 13.29
C VAL A 95 3.75 -2.89 12.16
N VAL A 96 3.64 -1.56 12.36
CA VAL A 96 3.15 -0.64 11.32
C VAL A 96 4.25 -0.36 10.30
N THR A 97 5.50 -0.19 10.76
CA THR A 97 6.67 -0.08 9.87
C THR A 97 6.76 -1.30 8.97
N ALA A 98 6.69 -2.51 9.53
CA ALA A 98 6.73 -3.77 8.76
C ALA A 98 5.60 -3.87 7.71
N PHE A 99 4.41 -3.35 8.03
CA PHE A 99 3.32 -3.28 7.05
C PHE A 99 3.68 -2.39 5.86
N PHE A 100 4.19 -1.18 6.10
CA PHE A 100 4.61 -0.27 5.01
C PHE A 100 5.82 -0.81 4.24
N ASP A 101 6.80 -1.40 4.93
CA ASP A 101 7.96 -2.05 4.29
C ASP A 101 7.49 -3.17 3.33
N ARG A 102 6.49 -3.97 3.75
CA ARG A 102 5.93 -5.01 2.90
C ARG A 102 5.20 -4.44 1.67
N MET A 103 4.45 -3.35 1.82
CA MET A 103 3.85 -2.64 0.68
C MET A 103 4.92 -2.19 -0.32
N ILE A 104 6.01 -1.58 0.17
CA ILE A 104 7.13 -1.11 -0.66
C ILE A 104 7.80 -2.29 -1.37
N GLU A 105 8.04 -3.42 -0.69
CA GLU A 105 8.60 -4.63 -1.31
C GLU A 105 7.75 -5.13 -2.48
N ILE A 106 6.41 -5.18 -2.32
CA ILE A 106 5.49 -5.59 -3.39
C ILE A 106 5.59 -4.62 -4.57
N MET A 107 5.60 -3.32 -4.31
CA MET A 107 5.73 -2.28 -5.34
C MET A 107 7.09 -2.33 -6.05
N ASP A 108 8.18 -2.58 -5.32
CA ASP A 108 9.52 -2.76 -5.90
C ASP A 108 9.54 -3.96 -6.86
N MET A 109 8.96 -5.10 -6.45
CA MET A 109 8.87 -6.30 -7.30
C MET A 109 8.03 -6.04 -8.56
N GLN A 110 6.90 -5.36 -8.42
CA GLN A 110 6.04 -4.95 -9.53
C GLN A 110 6.80 -4.04 -10.50
N THR A 111 7.44 -2.98 -10.00
CA THR A 111 8.20 -2.03 -10.81
C THR A 111 9.36 -2.69 -11.54
N VAL A 112 10.10 -3.60 -10.88
CA VAL A 112 11.16 -4.40 -11.53
C VAL A 112 10.59 -5.25 -12.65
N HIS A 113 9.43 -5.88 -12.44
CA HIS A 113 8.78 -6.69 -13.47
C HIS A 113 8.40 -5.84 -14.69
N LEU A 114 7.74 -4.70 -14.48
CA LEU A 114 7.34 -3.78 -15.54
C LEU A 114 8.53 -3.27 -16.37
N LEU A 115 9.63 -2.88 -15.70
CA LEU A 115 10.83 -2.43 -16.39
C LEU A 115 11.47 -3.54 -17.24
N LYS A 116 11.49 -4.79 -16.76
CA LYS A 116 11.99 -5.93 -17.54
C LYS A 116 11.14 -6.24 -18.76
N LEU A 117 9.82 -6.03 -18.68
CA LEU A 117 8.94 -6.15 -19.85
C LEU A 117 9.21 -5.08 -20.89
N ALA A 118 9.60 -3.87 -20.48
CA ALA A 118 9.98 -2.80 -21.39
C ALA A 118 11.37 -3.03 -22.04
N ASP A 119 12.36 -3.42 -21.23
CA ASP A 119 13.71 -3.79 -21.67
C ASP A 119 14.34 -4.77 -20.66
N GLU A 120 14.72 -5.97 -21.12
CA GLU A 120 15.35 -7.01 -20.28
C GLU A 120 16.65 -6.55 -19.61
N ASN A 121 17.37 -5.57 -20.17
CA ASN A 121 18.62 -5.04 -19.67
C ASN A 121 18.46 -3.81 -18.78
N SER A 122 17.25 -3.34 -18.54
CA SER A 122 16.94 -2.07 -17.85
C SER A 122 17.33 -2.02 -16.38
N ILE A 123 17.64 -3.14 -15.74
CA ILE A 123 17.91 -3.23 -14.28
C ILE A 123 19.41 -2.99 -13.99
N SER A 124 19.82 -1.72 -13.97
CA SER A 124 21.13 -1.31 -13.45
C SER A 124 21.09 -1.06 -11.93
N VAL A 125 22.28 -0.92 -11.30
CA VAL A 125 22.40 -0.55 -9.88
C VAL A 125 21.78 0.82 -9.61
N GLN A 126 21.93 1.77 -10.55
CA GLN A 126 21.33 3.11 -10.44
C GLN A 126 19.81 3.02 -10.47
N ASN A 127 19.24 2.16 -11.31
CA ASN A 127 17.79 2.00 -11.44
C ASN A 127 17.16 1.39 -10.18
N LYS A 128 17.87 0.59 -9.39
CA LYS A 128 17.35 0.06 -8.12
C LYS A 128 16.97 1.15 -7.14
N TYR A 129 17.75 2.23 -7.06
CA TYR A 129 17.40 3.39 -6.23
C TYR A 129 16.16 4.12 -6.76
N ALA A 130 16.09 4.31 -8.07
CA ALA A 130 14.93 4.95 -8.71
C ALA A 130 13.66 4.12 -8.52
N ILE A 131 13.74 2.79 -8.64
CA ILE A 131 12.63 1.85 -8.39
C ILE A 131 12.11 2.01 -6.96
N HIS A 132 13.00 1.88 -5.98
CA HIS A 132 12.63 1.97 -4.57
C HIS A 132 12.05 3.35 -4.22
N TRP A 133 12.67 4.42 -4.71
CA TRP A 133 12.14 5.77 -4.55
C TRP A 133 10.76 5.93 -5.20
N PHE A 134 10.54 5.37 -6.39
CA PHE A 134 9.25 5.41 -7.08
C PHE A 134 8.16 4.67 -6.30
N SER A 135 8.47 3.52 -5.71
CA SER A 135 7.55 2.78 -4.83
C SER A 135 7.13 3.62 -3.62
N HIS A 136 8.09 4.32 -2.99
CA HIS A 136 7.78 5.27 -1.91
C HIS A 136 6.85 6.39 -2.36
N LEU A 137 7.07 6.99 -3.54
CA LEU A 137 6.20 8.06 -4.06
C LEU A 137 4.76 7.60 -4.24
N GLN A 138 4.55 6.38 -4.71
CA GLN A 138 3.20 5.82 -4.89
C GLN A 138 2.49 5.64 -3.54
N ILE A 139 3.17 5.05 -2.57
CA ILE A 139 2.64 4.88 -1.20
C ILE A 139 2.39 6.24 -0.55
N ASP A 140 3.32 7.18 -0.66
CA ASP A 140 3.18 8.52 -0.07
C ASP A 140 2.05 9.33 -0.73
N ALA A 141 1.81 9.18 -2.04
CA ALA A 141 0.67 9.80 -2.71
C ALA A 141 -0.67 9.29 -2.13
N MET A 142 -0.81 7.98 -1.95
CA MET A 142 -1.98 7.37 -1.31
C MET A 142 -2.17 7.87 0.13
N LEU A 143 -1.11 7.84 0.93
CA LEU A 143 -1.14 8.28 2.33
C LEU A 143 -1.45 9.77 2.46
N ASN A 144 -0.95 10.59 1.54
CA ASN A 144 -1.24 12.01 1.49
C ASN A 144 -2.74 12.26 1.29
N VAL A 145 -3.35 11.60 0.32
CA VAL A 145 -4.79 11.70 0.06
C VAL A 145 -5.61 11.30 1.29
N ILE A 146 -5.28 10.18 1.94
CA ILE A 146 -6.01 9.70 3.13
C ILE A 146 -5.86 10.65 4.32
N SER A 147 -4.67 11.22 4.52
CA SER A 147 -4.34 12.05 5.70
C SER A 147 -4.90 13.47 5.65
N HIS A 148 -5.30 13.98 4.49
CA HIS A 148 -5.85 15.34 4.34
C HIS A 148 -7.31 15.47 4.77
N GLY A 149 -7.96 14.40 5.20
CA GLY A 149 -9.34 14.45 5.70
C GLY A 149 -10.38 14.76 4.62
N LEU A 150 -10.06 14.50 3.37
CA LEU A 150 -10.99 14.62 2.23
C LEU A 150 -12.18 13.67 2.39
N GLY A 151 -13.29 13.99 1.76
CA GLY A 151 -14.37 13.02 1.55
C GLY A 151 -13.92 11.90 0.61
N GLU A 152 -14.52 10.72 0.71
CA GLU A 152 -14.11 9.53 -0.04
C GLU A 152 -14.08 9.78 -1.56
N GLU A 153 -15.12 10.39 -2.12
CA GLU A 153 -15.22 10.70 -3.55
C GLU A 153 -14.13 11.70 -3.99
N GLU A 154 -13.90 12.74 -3.18
CA GLU A 154 -12.84 13.71 -3.45
C GLU A 154 -11.45 13.06 -3.38
N ALA A 155 -11.23 12.16 -2.42
CA ALA A 155 -10.02 11.39 -2.29
C ALA A 155 -9.76 10.52 -3.53
N LYS A 156 -10.79 9.86 -4.07
CA LYS A 156 -10.71 9.07 -5.30
C LYS A 156 -10.31 9.93 -6.50
N GLU A 157 -10.89 11.12 -6.66
CA GLU A 157 -10.52 12.02 -7.75
C GLU A 157 -9.07 12.53 -7.62
N GLN A 158 -8.61 12.89 -6.42
CA GLN A 158 -7.23 13.30 -6.20
C GLN A 158 -6.25 12.16 -6.46
N LEU A 159 -6.56 10.94 -6.01
CA LEU A 159 -5.74 9.77 -6.25
C LEU A 159 -5.64 9.43 -7.74
N LYS A 160 -6.73 9.54 -8.49
CA LYS A 160 -6.73 9.35 -9.94
C LYS A 160 -5.78 10.31 -10.67
N ILE A 161 -5.72 11.58 -10.23
CA ILE A 161 -4.76 12.56 -10.76
C ILE A 161 -3.33 12.12 -10.45
N ALA A 162 -3.07 11.70 -9.20
CA ALA A 162 -1.74 11.25 -8.78
C ALA A 162 -1.29 10.00 -9.57
N ILE A 163 -2.18 9.01 -9.79
CA ILE A 163 -1.90 7.80 -10.56
C ILE A 163 -1.49 8.18 -11.99
N ARG A 164 -2.24 9.04 -12.67
CA ARG A 164 -1.91 9.48 -14.02
C ARG A 164 -0.56 10.18 -14.12
N PHE A 165 -0.28 11.04 -13.15
CA PHE A 165 1.01 11.73 -13.06
C PHE A 165 2.18 10.74 -12.89
N LEU A 166 2.03 9.79 -11.96
CA LEU A 166 3.06 8.79 -11.67
C LEU A 166 3.25 7.82 -12.86
N ARG A 167 2.17 7.37 -13.49
CA ARG A 167 2.25 6.52 -14.70
C ARG A 167 2.98 7.22 -15.84
N GLY A 168 2.65 8.48 -16.12
CA GLY A 168 3.33 9.26 -17.17
C GLY A 168 4.82 9.41 -16.91
N GLY A 169 5.20 9.68 -15.65
CA GLY A 169 6.60 9.71 -15.24
C GLY A 169 7.31 8.38 -15.40
N PHE A 170 6.65 7.29 -14.97
CA PHE A 170 7.19 5.93 -15.08
C PHE A 170 7.38 5.49 -16.55
N GLN A 171 6.40 5.74 -17.41
CA GLN A 171 6.51 5.42 -18.85
C GLN A 171 7.71 6.14 -19.49
N THR A 172 7.84 7.44 -19.23
CA THR A 172 8.99 8.23 -19.72
C THR A 172 10.32 7.66 -19.21
N PHE A 173 10.39 7.25 -17.95
CA PHE A 173 11.57 6.62 -17.37
C PHE A 173 11.87 5.27 -18.03
N ALA A 174 10.87 4.42 -18.22
CA ALA A 174 11.03 3.09 -18.82
C ALA A 174 11.48 3.17 -20.30
N GLU A 175 10.97 4.13 -21.08
CA GLU A 175 11.29 4.32 -22.48
C GLU A 175 12.64 5.02 -22.72
N SER A 176 13.18 5.72 -21.73
CA SER A 176 14.45 6.44 -21.87
C SER A 176 15.69 5.54 -21.96
N GLY A 177 15.54 4.24 -21.78
CA GLY A 177 16.61 3.23 -22.00
C GLY A 177 17.82 3.42 -21.06
N GLN A 178 17.59 3.83 -19.83
CA GLN A 178 18.63 4.14 -18.85
C GLN A 178 19.34 2.93 -18.29
#